data_59d28709778b07543a0c33fd5ac22e2c
#
_entry.id   59d28709778b07543a0c33fd5ac22e2c
#
_cell.length_a   1.000
_cell.length_b   1.000
_cell.length_c   1.000
_cell.angle_alpha   90.00
_cell.angle_beta   90.00
_cell.angle_gamma   90.00
#
_symmetry.space_group_name_H-M   'P 1'
#
loop_
_entity.id
_entity.type
_entity.pdbx_description
1 polymer ?
#
loop_
_entity_poly.entity_id
_entity_poly.type
_entity_poly.pdbx_seq_one_letter_code
_entity_poly.pdbx_strand_id
1 'polypeptide(L)'
;MNNYYNAYIYYLLNKYKIPDLLCLTNSHIMECYQELLLNITEFMLEYINTNLLQTMYYDLYDEIYEETNEVFYPYLIETDLLANIFNIHKDSSPLLLHLTIELCQNILFKFYIPKRSYKKSYIRNVTVNHNKIKATIFKLQNIPQPEQRTPEWYVFRNSTLTASNIYKIFITESTQSQLILEKCCPSNASKYKNNNLNSPMHWGQKYERVSVLYYEHINNTKVSEFGCIPHSKYSYIAASPDGIVCDENSAIYGRMLEIKNVVSREINGTPKMEYWIQMQIQMEVCDLNECDFLETKFLEYSDIEEYKEDYELNVSSNKHCGFIMQFSINNEDVHYEYAPFNVHNVESEAYSEWTQLMLEKNKKHTYVRNIYWKLETISCVLVLRNKLWFKHIQPYIETFWNALVSEKNDGSYVNRLSNKRKANNEDYKEKGDFYKSGCLIKC
;
A
#
# COMPACT_ATOMS: atom_id res chain seq x y z
N MET A 1 -21.25 -22.35 -0.94
CA MET A 1 -21.75 -21.31 -1.88
C MET A 1 -23.29 -21.23 -1.91
N ASN A 2 -24.02 -22.28 -2.20
CA ASN A 2 -25.49 -22.22 -2.35
C ASN A 2 -26.27 -21.53 -1.20
N ASN A 3 -25.92 -21.81 0.07
CA ASN A 3 -26.62 -21.16 1.20
C ASN A 3 -26.36 -19.64 1.30
N TYR A 4 -25.26 -19.15 0.75
CA TYR A 4 -24.91 -17.74 0.77
C TYR A 4 -25.65 -16.97 -0.34
N TYR A 5 -25.75 -17.58 -1.54
CA TYR A 5 -26.54 -17.04 -2.65
C TYR A 5 -27.99 -16.87 -2.24
N ASN A 6 -28.58 -17.88 -1.63
CA ASN A 6 -29.98 -17.82 -1.20
C ASN A 6 -30.22 -16.73 -0.15
N ALA A 7 -29.35 -16.58 0.85
CA ALA A 7 -29.50 -15.54 1.88
C ALA A 7 -29.36 -14.13 1.30
N TYR A 8 -28.45 -13.93 0.31
CA TYR A 8 -28.24 -12.63 -0.31
C TYR A 8 -29.35 -12.29 -1.31
N ILE A 9 -29.87 -13.26 -2.05
CA ILE A 9 -31.08 -13.12 -2.87
C ILE A 9 -32.24 -12.66 -2.02
N TYR A 10 -32.53 -13.31 -0.89
CA TYR A 10 -33.56 -12.89 0.04
C TYR A 10 -33.33 -11.46 0.58
N TYR A 11 -32.09 -11.09 0.84
CA TYR A 11 -31.74 -9.72 1.23
C TYR A 11 -32.05 -8.70 0.12
N LEU A 12 -31.68 -8.99 -1.14
CA LEU A 12 -31.96 -8.11 -2.28
C LEU A 12 -33.47 -8.00 -2.54
N LEU A 13 -34.20 -9.10 -2.51
CA LEU A 13 -35.66 -9.11 -2.67
C LEU A 13 -36.36 -8.23 -1.65
N ASN A 14 -35.93 -8.28 -0.39
CA ASN A 14 -36.47 -7.44 0.68
C ASN A 14 -36.05 -5.97 0.55
N LYS A 15 -34.80 -5.71 0.14
CA LYS A 15 -34.25 -4.35 0.02
C LYS A 15 -34.91 -3.56 -1.10
N TYR A 16 -35.13 -4.19 -2.26
CA TYR A 16 -35.63 -3.50 -3.46
C TYR A 16 -37.14 -3.64 -3.67
N LYS A 17 -37.86 -4.37 -2.79
CA LYS A 17 -39.31 -4.56 -2.83
C LYS A 17 -39.82 -4.90 -4.25
N ILE A 18 -39.18 -5.85 -4.94
CA ILE A 18 -39.54 -6.24 -6.29
C ILE A 18 -40.63 -7.34 -6.20
N PRO A 19 -41.91 -7.02 -6.43
CA PRO A 19 -43.01 -7.97 -6.26
C PRO A 19 -42.89 -9.17 -7.21
N ASP A 20 -42.39 -8.94 -8.42
CA ASP A 20 -42.33 -9.95 -9.47
C ASP A 20 -41.23 -11.02 -9.26
N LEU A 21 -40.26 -10.76 -8.40
CA LEU A 21 -39.22 -11.72 -8.04
C LEU A 21 -39.63 -12.78 -7.01
N LEU A 22 -40.84 -12.68 -6.47
CA LEU A 22 -41.46 -13.74 -5.65
C LEU A 22 -41.69 -15.05 -6.42
N CYS A 23 -41.68 -15.01 -7.77
CA CYS A 23 -41.70 -16.21 -8.61
C CYS A 23 -40.46 -17.10 -8.51
N LEU A 24 -39.31 -16.59 -7.98
CA LEU A 24 -38.12 -17.40 -7.69
C LEU A 24 -38.34 -18.50 -6.62
N THR A 25 -39.52 -18.63 -6.08
CA THR A 25 -39.89 -19.74 -5.20
C THR A 25 -40.18 -21.06 -5.93
N ASN A 26 -40.33 -21.04 -7.26
CA ASN A 26 -40.47 -22.22 -8.09
C ASN A 26 -39.09 -22.89 -8.31
N SER A 27 -39.00 -24.20 -8.07
CA SER A 27 -37.74 -24.97 -8.17
C SER A 27 -37.06 -24.87 -9.54
N HIS A 28 -37.82 -24.90 -10.62
CA HIS A 28 -37.28 -24.80 -11.99
C HIS A 28 -36.74 -23.39 -12.28
N ILE A 29 -37.45 -22.35 -11.87
CA ILE A 29 -36.97 -20.97 -12.02
C ILE A 29 -35.71 -20.74 -11.20
N MET A 30 -35.63 -21.34 -10.00
CA MET A 30 -34.42 -21.27 -9.17
C MET A 30 -33.22 -21.96 -9.82
N GLU A 31 -33.41 -23.11 -10.49
CA GLU A 31 -32.36 -23.80 -11.26
C GLU A 31 -31.87 -22.92 -12.41
N CYS A 32 -32.74 -22.34 -13.21
CA CYS A 32 -32.39 -21.40 -14.28
C CYS A 32 -31.62 -20.18 -13.74
N TYR A 33 -32.02 -19.66 -12.58
CA TYR A 33 -31.32 -18.52 -11.97
C TYR A 33 -29.93 -18.90 -11.46
N GLN A 34 -29.75 -20.09 -10.91
CA GLN A 34 -28.44 -20.60 -10.50
C GLN A 34 -27.50 -20.78 -11.70
N GLU A 35 -28.03 -21.27 -12.83
CA GLU A 35 -27.28 -21.38 -14.07
C GLU A 35 -26.86 -20.01 -14.62
N LEU A 36 -27.75 -19.02 -14.59
CA LEU A 36 -27.43 -17.63 -14.95
C LEU A 36 -26.32 -17.04 -14.06
N LEU A 37 -26.43 -17.23 -12.75
CA LEU A 37 -25.40 -16.80 -11.80
C LEU A 37 -24.05 -17.43 -12.09
N LEU A 38 -24.05 -18.73 -12.42
CA LEU A 38 -22.83 -19.47 -12.75
C LEU A 38 -22.19 -18.91 -14.02
N ASN A 39 -22.95 -18.75 -15.08
CA ASN A 39 -22.46 -18.24 -16.38
C ASN A 39 -21.88 -16.82 -16.23
N ILE A 40 -22.56 -15.93 -15.51
CA ILE A 40 -22.07 -14.57 -15.25
C ILE A 40 -20.80 -14.63 -14.40
N THR A 41 -20.76 -15.48 -13.38
CA THR A 41 -19.59 -15.63 -12.51
C THR A 41 -18.38 -16.19 -13.26
N GLU A 42 -18.57 -17.17 -14.13
CA GLU A 42 -17.52 -17.75 -14.97
C GLU A 42 -16.96 -16.71 -15.95
N PHE A 43 -17.83 -15.96 -16.62
CA PHE A 43 -17.40 -14.83 -17.47
C PHE A 43 -16.54 -13.82 -16.71
N MET A 44 -17.00 -13.37 -15.54
CA MET A 44 -16.24 -12.44 -14.71
C MET A 44 -14.89 -13.01 -14.25
N LEU A 45 -14.85 -14.29 -13.90
CA LEU A 45 -13.59 -14.97 -13.53
C LEU A 45 -12.62 -15.06 -14.71
N GLU A 46 -13.12 -15.36 -15.92
CA GLU A 46 -12.32 -15.38 -17.13
C GLU A 46 -11.76 -13.99 -17.45
N TYR A 47 -12.60 -12.96 -17.38
CA TYR A 47 -12.19 -11.57 -17.55
C TYR A 47 -11.09 -11.17 -16.55
N ILE A 48 -11.28 -11.47 -15.26
CA ILE A 48 -10.28 -11.22 -14.22
C ILE A 48 -8.96 -11.95 -14.53
N ASN A 49 -9.02 -13.22 -14.90
CA ASN A 49 -7.82 -14.02 -15.18
C ASN A 49 -7.06 -13.53 -16.41
N THR A 50 -7.76 -13.01 -17.41
CA THR A 50 -7.15 -12.45 -18.62
C THR A 50 -6.51 -11.08 -18.35
N ASN A 51 -7.13 -10.26 -17.47
CA ASN A 51 -6.72 -8.89 -17.20
C ASN A 51 -6.09 -8.71 -15.80
N LEU A 52 -5.41 -9.72 -15.27
CA LEU A 52 -4.95 -9.76 -13.88
C LEU A 52 -3.98 -8.63 -13.50
N LEU A 53 -3.21 -8.10 -14.44
CA LEU A 53 -2.37 -6.92 -14.21
C LEU A 53 -3.21 -5.66 -14.02
N GLN A 54 -4.40 -5.60 -14.64
CA GLN A 54 -5.36 -4.49 -14.49
C GLN A 54 -6.17 -4.62 -13.19
N THR A 55 -6.24 -5.81 -12.57
CA THR A 55 -6.94 -6.03 -11.28
C THR A 55 -6.37 -5.21 -10.12
N MET A 56 -5.21 -4.58 -10.30
CA MET A 56 -4.66 -3.63 -9.35
C MET A 56 -5.28 -2.23 -9.46
N TYR A 57 -6.10 -1.96 -10.47
CA TYR A 57 -6.76 -0.67 -10.65
C TYR A 57 -8.04 -0.57 -9.81
N TYR A 58 -8.27 0.65 -9.33
CA TYR A 58 -9.46 0.95 -8.50
C TYR A 58 -10.75 0.71 -9.27
N ASP A 59 -10.73 0.96 -10.57
CA ASP A 59 -11.91 0.96 -11.44
C ASP A 59 -12.33 -0.45 -11.89
N LEU A 60 -11.56 -1.49 -11.58
CA LEU A 60 -11.87 -2.86 -11.99
C LEU A 60 -13.28 -3.31 -11.62
N TYR A 61 -13.83 -2.83 -10.48
CA TYR A 61 -15.18 -3.17 -10.07
C TYR A 61 -16.21 -2.66 -11.09
N ASP A 62 -16.05 -1.42 -11.53
CA ASP A 62 -16.94 -0.79 -12.49
C ASP A 62 -16.69 -1.35 -13.91
N GLU A 63 -15.43 -1.57 -14.30
CA GLU A 63 -15.08 -2.23 -15.57
C GLU A 63 -15.72 -3.61 -15.71
N ILE A 64 -15.61 -4.47 -14.70
CA ILE A 64 -16.23 -5.81 -14.75
C ILE A 64 -17.75 -5.70 -14.88
N TYR A 65 -18.36 -4.71 -14.24
CA TYR A 65 -19.79 -4.49 -14.38
C TYR A 65 -20.15 -4.13 -15.82
N GLU A 66 -19.46 -3.14 -16.38
CA GLU A 66 -19.71 -2.65 -17.76
C GLU A 66 -19.49 -3.76 -18.78
N GLU A 67 -18.37 -4.44 -18.76
CA GLU A 67 -18.04 -5.55 -19.65
C GLU A 67 -19.06 -6.69 -19.55
N THR A 68 -19.45 -7.05 -18.34
CA THR A 68 -20.47 -8.10 -18.13
C THR A 68 -21.82 -7.67 -18.66
N ASN A 69 -22.20 -6.41 -18.42
CA ASN A 69 -23.45 -5.89 -18.92
C ASN A 69 -23.47 -5.78 -20.45
N GLU A 70 -22.37 -5.36 -21.09
CA GLU A 70 -22.24 -5.30 -22.56
C GLU A 70 -22.43 -6.68 -23.20
N VAL A 71 -21.93 -7.73 -22.59
CA VAL A 71 -22.06 -9.11 -23.11
C VAL A 71 -23.47 -9.68 -22.88
N PHE A 72 -24.03 -9.51 -21.69
CA PHE A 72 -25.28 -10.19 -21.31
C PHE A 72 -26.54 -9.40 -21.67
N TYR A 73 -26.49 -8.06 -21.75
CA TYR A 73 -27.64 -7.22 -22.02
C TYR A 73 -28.28 -7.50 -23.39
N PRO A 74 -27.54 -7.49 -24.53
CA PRO A 74 -28.13 -7.76 -25.84
C PRO A 74 -28.79 -9.14 -25.88
N TYR A 75 -28.11 -10.15 -25.32
CA TYR A 75 -28.61 -11.52 -25.37
C TYR A 75 -29.83 -11.76 -24.46
N LEU A 76 -29.89 -11.20 -23.26
CA LEU A 76 -30.89 -11.49 -22.26
C LEU A 76 -32.08 -10.51 -22.28
N ILE A 77 -31.81 -9.23 -22.60
CA ILE A 77 -32.80 -8.17 -22.50
C ILE A 77 -33.41 -7.86 -23.87
N GLU A 78 -32.59 -7.61 -24.90
CA GLU A 78 -33.10 -7.26 -26.23
C GLU A 78 -33.86 -8.41 -26.90
N THR A 79 -33.54 -9.65 -26.56
CA THR A 79 -34.28 -10.82 -27.03
C THR A 79 -35.47 -11.21 -26.16
N ASP A 80 -35.77 -10.46 -25.11
CA ASP A 80 -36.79 -10.79 -24.08
C ASP A 80 -36.55 -12.15 -23.38
N LEU A 81 -35.37 -12.75 -23.54
CA LEU A 81 -35.07 -14.07 -23.02
C LEU A 81 -35.23 -14.13 -21.50
N LEU A 82 -34.70 -13.10 -20.78
CA LEU A 82 -34.78 -13.02 -19.34
C LEU A 82 -36.23 -12.92 -18.85
N ALA A 83 -37.06 -12.08 -19.51
CA ALA A 83 -38.49 -11.94 -19.19
C ALA A 83 -39.23 -13.27 -19.40
N ASN A 84 -38.95 -14.00 -20.48
CA ASN A 84 -39.58 -15.27 -20.80
C ASN A 84 -39.18 -16.39 -19.85
N ILE A 85 -37.89 -16.53 -19.51
CA ILE A 85 -37.40 -17.57 -18.59
C ILE A 85 -38.00 -17.38 -17.19
N PHE A 86 -38.03 -16.14 -16.71
CA PHE A 86 -38.46 -15.84 -15.34
C PHE A 86 -39.95 -15.46 -15.22
N ASN A 87 -40.64 -15.40 -16.37
CA ASN A 87 -42.05 -15.02 -16.44
C ASN A 87 -42.32 -13.70 -15.70
N ILE A 88 -41.48 -12.68 -15.97
CA ILE A 88 -41.57 -11.34 -15.41
C ILE A 88 -41.91 -10.32 -16.48
N HIS A 89 -42.37 -9.15 -16.05
CA HIS A 89 -42.63 -8.05 -16.99
C HIS A 89 -41.32 -7.60 -17.65
N LYS A 90 -41.35 -7.27 -18.96
CA LYS A 90 -40.16 -6.86 -19.73
C LYS A 90 -39.44 -5.67 -19.09
N ASP A 91 -40.16 -4.71 -18.56
CA ASP A 91 -39.59 -3.53 -17.91
C ASP A 91 -38.82 -3.86 -16.60
N SER A 92 -39.06 -5.04 -16.02
CA SER A 92 -38.36 -5.52 -14.80
C SER A 92 -37.07 -6.28 -15.14
N SER A 93 -36.91 -6.72 -16.38
CA SER A 93 -35.75 -7.55 -16.79
C SER A 93 -34.40 -6.84 -16.67
N PRO A 94 -34.25 -5.56 -17.07
CA PRO A 94 -32.99 -4.84 -16.90
C PRO A 94 -32.56 -4.72 -15.42
N LEU A 95 -33.54 -4.51 -14.54
CA LEU A 95 -33.26 -4.45 -13.10
C LEU A 95 -32.81 -5.80 -12.56
N LEU A 96 -33.43 -6.91 -12.99
CA LEU A 96 -33.02 -8.26 -12.59
C LEU A 96 -31.59 -8.55 -13.05
N LEU A 97 -31.24 -8.22 -14.30
CA LEU A 97 -29.87 -8.38 -14.80
C LEU A 97 -28.88 -7.55 -13.99
N HIS A 98 -29.16 -6.27 -13.77
CA HIS A 98 -28.31 -5.39 -12.95
C HIS A 98 -28.05 -5.98 -11.55
N LEU A 99 -29.10 -6.40 -10.84
CA LEU A 99 -28.96 -6.99 -9.51
C LEU A 99 -28.19 -8.30 -9.51
N THR A 100 -28.33 -9.09 -10.58
CA THR A 100 -27.60 -10.35 -10.74
C THR A 100 -26.10 -10.12 -10.95
N ILE A 101 -25.74 -9.16 -11.82
CA ILE A 101 -24.36 -8.75 -12.03
C ILE A 101 -23.75 -8.22 -10.73
N GLU A 102 -24.45 -7.32 -10.04
CA GLU A 102 -24.00 -6.74 -8.75
C GLU A 102 -23.79 -7.83 -7.69
N LEU A 103 -24.67 -8.84 -7.64
CA LEU A 103 -24.52 -9.99 -6.74
C LEU A 103 -23.25 -10.78 -7.05
N CYS A 104 -23.03 -11.16 -8.31
CA CYS A 104 -21.85 -11.91 -8.73
C CYS A 104 -20.57 -11.14 -8.41
N GLN A 105 -20.52 -9.85 -8.71
CA GLN A 105 -19.39 -8.98 -8.38
C GLN A 105 -19.12 -8.96 -6.87
N ASN A 106 -20.14 -8.71 -6.05
CA ASN A 106 -19.96 -8.63 -4.61
C ASN A 106 -19.43 -9.94 -4.02
N ILE A 107 -19.83 -11.07 -4.56
CA ILE A 107 -19.32 -12.38 -4.16
C ILE A 107 -17.85 -12.55 -4.59
N LEU A 108 -17.52 -12.24 -5.83
CA LEU A 108 -16.16 -12.32 -6.33
C LEU A 108 -15.20 -11.46 -5.53
N PHE A 109 -15.53 -10.18 -5.32
CA PHE A 109 -14.69 -9.25 -4.55
C PHE A 109 -14.64 -9.56 -3.06
N LYS A 110 -15.59 -10.31 -2.55
CA LYS A 110 -15.58 -10.74 -1.14
C LYS A 110 -14.73 -11.99 -0.91
N PHE A 111 -14.76 -12.96 -1.82
CA PHE A 111 -14.21 -14.29 -1.59
C PHE A 111 -13.02 -14.64 -2.49
N TYR A 112 -12.91 -14.04 -3.66
CA TYR A 112 -11.95 -14.44 -4.68
C TYR A 112 -10.83 -13.40 -4.86
N ILE A 113 -11.17 -12.15 -5.09
CA ILE A 113 -10.21 -11.07 -5.31
C ILE A 113 -10.59 -9.83 -4.51
N PRO A 114 -9.71 -9.29 -3.66
CA PRO A 114 -10.02 -8.06 -2.92
C PRO A 114 -10.01 -6.84 -3.84
N LYS A 115 -10.82 -5.82 -3.48
CA LYS A 115 -10.74 -4.48 -4.05
C LYS A 115 -9.36 -3.87 -3.77
N ARG A 116 -8.99 -2.83 -4.51
CA ARG A 116 -7.73 -2.10 -4.33
C ARG A 116 -7.54 -1.59 -2.90
N SER A 117 -8.58 -1.05 -2.30
CA SER A 117 -8.60 -0.63 -0.90
C SER A 117 -10.00 -0.62 -0.33
N TYR A 118 -10.09 -0.55 0.99
CA TYR A 118 -11.33 -0.46 1.75
C TYR A 118 -11.22 0.67 2.75
N LYS A 119 -12.36 1.21 3.18
CA LYS A 119 -12.39 2.12 4.33
C LYS A 119 -11.76 1.43 5.54
N LYS A 120 -11.07 2.17 6.38
CA LYS A 120 -10.42 1.61 7.59
C LYS A 120 -11.42 0.88 8.51
N SER A 121 -12.67 1.32 8.53
CA SER A 121 -13.77 0.70 9.29
C SER A 121 -14.29 -0.61 8.69
N TYR A 122 -13.73 -1.07 7.55
CA TYR A 122 -14.17 -2.32 6.94
C TYR A 122 -13.84 -3.50 7.85
N ILE A 123 -14.86 -4.25 8.23
CA ILE A 123 -14.72 -5.46 9.02
C ILE A 123 -14.77 -6.67 8.07
N ARG A 124 -13.69 -7.40 8.04
CA ARG A 124 -13.61 -8.63 7.26
C ARG A 124 -14.42 -9.72 7.96
N ASN A 125 -15.41 -10.31 7.27
CA ASN A 125 -16.21 -11.45 7.78
C ASN A 125 -15.42 -12.78 7.76
N VAL A 126 -14.13 -12.75 7.99
CA VAL A 126 -13.27 -13.94 8.05
C VAL A 126 -12.67 -14.02 9.45
N THR A 127 -12.85 -15.17 10.08
CA THR A 127 -12.24 -15.43 11.40
C THR A 127 -10.71 -15.33 11.27
N VAL A 128 -10.13 -14.38 11.97
CA VAL A 128 -8.68 -14.18 12.01
C VAL A 128 -8.08 -15.28 12.90
N ASN A 129 -7.15 -16.05 12.35
CA ASN A 129 -6.45 -17.06 13.13
C ASN A 129 -5.26 -16.41 13.88
N HIS A 130 -5.52 -15.94 15.10
CA HIS A 130 -4.53 -15.29 15.95
C HIS A 130 -3.27 -16.15 16.18
N ASN A 131 -3.42 -17.47 16.37
CA ASN A 131 -2.29 -18.37 16.57
C ASN A 131 -1.37 -18.43 15.35
N LYS A 132 -1.96 -18.39 14.13
CA LYS A 132 -1.17 -18.33 12.90
C LYS A 132 -0.42 -17.00 12.79
N ILE A 133 -1.07 -15.88 13.09
CA ILE A 133 -0.43 -14.55 13.07
C ILE A 133 0.71 -14.51 14.07
N LYS A 134 0.50 -15.01 15.29
CA LYS A 134 1.53 -15.07 16.34
C LYS A 134 2.75 -15.87 15.88
N ALA A 135 2.54 -17.05 15.31
CA ALA A 135 3.62 -17.86 14.75
C ALA A 135 4.36 -17.14 13.61
N THR A 136 3.63 -16.45 12.75
CA THR A 136 4.21 -15.66 11.65
C THR A 136 5.06 -14.50 12.20
N ILE A 137 4.55 -13.70 13.12
CA ILE A 137 5.29 -12.57 13.74
C ILE A 137 6.55 -13.08 14.43
N PHE A 138 6.42 -14.15 15.24
CA PHE A 138 7.57 -14.77 15.90
C PHE A 138 8.64 -15.19 14.90
N LYS A 139 8.25 -15.82 13.79
CA LYS A 139 9.18 -16.17 12.70
C LYS A 139 9.85 -14.92 12.13
N LEU A 140 9.10 -13.86 11.81
CA LEU A 140 9.63 -12.62 11.25
C LEU A 140 10.65 -11.94 12.18
N GLN A 141 10.40 -11.94 13.49
CA GLN A 141 11.30 -11.39 14.49
C GLN A 141 12.62 -12.16 14.62
N ASN A 142 12.63 -13.46 14.27
CA ASN A 142 13.80 -14.33 14.37
C ASN A 142 14.54 -14.57 13.05
N ILE A 143 14.02 -14.08 11.91
CA ILE A 143 14.73 -14.14 10.62
C ILE A 143 15.89 -13.12 10.65
N PRO A 144 17.12 -13.52 10.28
CA PRO A 144 18.21 -12.58 10.08
C PRO A 144 17.83 -11.53 9.03
N GLN A 145 17.83 -10.28 9.42
CA GLN A 145 17.43 -9.16 8.56
C GLN A 145 18.29 -7.94 8.91
N PRO A 146 18.87 -7.24 7.91
CA PRO A 146 19.60 -6.02 8.20
C PRO A 146 18.64 -4.92 8.64
N GLU A 147 19.04 -4.22 9.71
CA GLU A 147 18.30 -3.08 10.25
C GLU A 147 18.18 -1.97 9.20
N GLN A 148 17.03 -1.31 9.15
CA GLN A 148 16.76 -0.24 8.17
C GLN A 148 17.79 0.88 8.26
N ARG A 149 18.19 1.39 7.09
CA ARG A 149 19.12 2.53 6.91
C ARG A 149 20.56 2.27 7.33
N THR A 150 20.92 1.01 7.69
CA THR A 150 22.31 0.61 7.88
C THR A 150 23.00 0.33 6.55
N PRO A 151 24.36 0.38 6.47
CA PRO A 151 25.10 0.00 5.26
C PRO A 151 24.73 -1.39 4.75
N GLU A 152 24.56 -2.35 5.66
CA GLU A 152 24.17 -3.74 5.38
C GLU A 152 22.79 -3.81 4.72
N TRP A 153 21.84 -2.98 5.19
CA TRP A 153 20.51 -2.88 4.61
C TRP A 153 20.55 -2.37 3.16
N TYR A 154 21.38 -1.35 2.88
CA TYR A 154 21.54 -0.84 1.51
C TYR A 154 22.17 -1.90 0.60
N VAL A 155 23.20 -2.61 1.07
CA VAL A 155 23.85 -3.70 0.32
C VAL A 155 22.84 -4.81 0.02
N PHE A 156 22.07 -5.24 1.03
CA PHE A 156 21.06 -6.29 0.85
C PHE A 156 19.96 -5.87 -0.12
N ARG A 157 19.43 -4.66 0.03
CA ARG A 157 18.44 -4.11 -0.90
C ARG A 157 18.95 -3.97 -2.33
N ASN A 158 20.23 -3.70 -2.52
CA ASN A 158 20.82 -3.63 -3.85
C ASN A 158 20.96 -5.01 -4.50
N SER A 159 21.16 -6.05 -3.71
CA SER A 159 21.29 -7.44 -4.19
C SER A 159 19.95 -8.17 -4.40
N THR A 160 18.82 -7.54 -4.12
CA THR A 160 17.49 -8.13 -4.23
C THR A 160 16.51 -7.18 -4.94
N LEU A 161 15.39 -7.70 -5.45
CA LEU A 161 14.23 -6.90 -5.84
C LEU A 161 13.42 -6.60 -4.58
N THR A 162 13.29 -5.33 -4.25
CA THR A 162 12.55 -4.92 -3.05
C THR A 162 11.11 -4.53 -3.37
N ALA A 163 10.20 -4.68 -2.43
CA ALA A 163 8.79 -4.31 -2.57
C ALA A 163 8.61 -2.91 -3.18
N SER A 164 9.44 -1.95 -2.77
CA SER A 164 9.37 -0.56 -3.24
C SER A 164 9.85 -0.33 -4.68
N ASN A 165 10.46 -1.31 -5.36
CA ASN A 165 10.95 -1.14 -6.73
C ASN A 165 10.40 -2.16 -7.73
N ILE A 166 9.75 -3.24 -7.27
CA ILE A 166 9.16 -4.27 -8.14
C ILE A 166 8.13 -3.69 -9.12
N TYR A 167 7.38 -2.66 -8.73
CA TYR A 167 6.40 -2.02 -9.62
C TYR A 167 7.01 -1.57 -10.96
N LYS A 168 8.30 -1.21 -10.99
CA LYS A 168 9.01 -0.77 -12.20
C LYS A 168 9.03 -1.83 -13.31
N ILE A 169 8.84 -3.11 -12.94
CA ILE A 169 8.79 -4.24 -13.87
C ILE A 169 7.54 -4.16 -14.76
N PHE A 170 6.45 -3.55 -14.25
CA PHE A 170 5.11 -3.58 -14.87
C PHE A 170 4.72 -2.28 -15.57
N ILE A 171 5.59 -1.26 -15.64
CA ILE A 171 5.22 0.03 -16.20
C ILE A 171 5.69 0.15 -17.65
N THR A 172 6.99 0.34 -17.88
CA THR A 172 7.55 0.51 -19.23
C THR A 172 8.93 -0.13 -19.33
N GLU A 173 9.41 -0.38 -20.56
CA GLU A 173 10.79 -0.83 -20.79
C GLU A 173 11.83 0.14 -20.26
N SER A 174 11.52 1.44 -20.27
CA SER A 174 12.40 2.48 -19.69
C SER A 174 12.55 2.32 -18.19
N THR A 175 11.45 2.07 -17.45
CA THR A 175 11.49 1.84 -16.00
C THR A 175 12.16 0.52 -15.64
N GLN A 176 11.96 -0.53 -16.46
CA GLN A 176 12.70 -1.79 -16.32
C GLN A 176 14.21 -1.59 -16.52
N SER A 177 14.59 -0.88 -17.57
CA SER A 177 16.00 -0.56 -17.85
C SER A 177 16.64 0.26 -16.72
N GLN A 178 15.89 1.22 -16.17
CA GLN A 178 16.35 1.97 -15.00
C GLN A 178 16.58 1.05 -13.80
N LEU A 179 15.67 0.11 -13.52
CA LEU A 179 15.82 -0.82 -12.40
C LEU A 179 17.04 -1.74 -12.58
N ILE A 180 17.27 -2.25 -13.81
CA ILE A 180 18.46 -3.06 -14.12
C ILE A 180 19.73 -2.26 -13.85
N LEU A 181 19.82 -1.02 -14.36
CA LEU A 181 20.95 -0.14 -14.13
C LEU A 181 21.19 0.15 -12.64
N GLU A 182 20.12 0.41 -11.88
CA GLU A 182 20.20 0.62 -10.43
C GLU A 182 20.80 -0.60 -9.70
N LYS A 183 20.46 -1.82 -10.13
CA LYS A 183 20.90 -3.06 -9.50
C LYS A 183 22.27 -3.56 -9.99
N CYS A 184 22.67 -3.21 -11.20
CA CYS A 184 23.96 -3.61 -11.76
C CYS A 184 25.10 -2.67 -11.35
N CYS A 185 24.79 -1.40 -11.03
CA CYS A 185 25.80 -0.44 -10.62
C CYS A 185 26.20 -0.61 -9.16
N PRO A 186 27.49 -0.45 -8.81
CA PRO A 186 27.92 -0.49 -7.42
C PRO A 186 27.21 0.57 -6.59
N SER A 187 26.67 0.17 -5.45
CA SER A 187 26.07 1.11 -4.50
C SER A 187 27.19 1.84 -3.76
N ASN A 188 27.41 3.12 -4.06
CA ASN A 188 28.25 3.94 -3.20
C ASN A 188 27.45 4.30 -1.94
N ALA A 189 27.88 3.82 -0.78
CA ALA A 189 27.26 4.15 0.52
C ALA A 189 27.14 5.67 0.76
N SER A 190 28.07 6.47 0.18
CA SER A 190 28.02 7.94 0.22
C SER A 190 26.83 8.57 -0.50
N LYS A 191 26.18 7.85 -1.45
CA LYS A 191 24.96 8.35 -2.13
C LYS A 191 23.74 8.37 -1.23
N TYR A 192 23.73 7.58 -0.17
CA TYR A 192 22.60 7.48 0.75
C TYR A 192 22.67 8.52 1.88
N LYS A 193 23.78 9.22 2.03
CA LYS A 193 23.87 10.43 2.87
C LYS A 193 23.21 11.58 2.12
N ASN A 194 21.89 11.72 2.31
CA ASN A 194 21.15 12.82 1.72
C ASN A 194 21.22 14.03 2.65
N ASN A 195 22.24 14.87 2.46
CA ASN A 195 22.45 16.08 3.26
C ASN A 195 21.44 17.21 2.94
N ASN A 196 20.52 16.98 1.98
CA ASN A 196 19.50 17.96 1.67
C ASN A 196 18.26 17.78 2.58
N LEU A 197 18.24 18.50 3.68
CA LEU A 197 17.17 18.51 4.67
C LEU A 197 15.81 18.98 4.11
N ASN A 198 15.81 19.64 2.95
CA ASN A 198 14.59 20.12 2.27
C ASN A 198 14.08 19.16 1.20
N SER A 199 14.71 17.99 1.04
CA SER A 199 14.25 17.02 0.05
C SER A 199 12.96 16.30 0.48
N PRO A 200 12.08 15.91 -0.45
CA PRO A 200 10.90 15.11 -0.13
C PRO A 200 11.24 13.78 0.56
N MET A 201 12.42 13.20 0.25
CA MET A 201 12.90 11.99 0.90
C MET A 201 13.20 12.24 2.38
N HIS A 202 13.89 13.35 2.70
CA HIS A 202 14.18 13.72 4.08
C HIS A 202 12.89 14.07 4.85
N TRP A 203 11.95 14.77 4.21
CA TRP A 203 10.63 15.02 4.76
C TRP A 203 9.92 13.72 5.16
N GLY A 204 9.92 12.74 4.25
CA GLY A 204 9.37 11.42 4.51
C GLY A 204 9.99 10.77 5.76
N GLN A 205 11.31 10.78 5.86
CA GLN A 205 12.04 10.22 7.00
C GLN A 205 11.77 10.95 8.31
N LYS A 206 11.75 12.29 8.28
CA LYS A 206 11.50 13.12 9.46
C LYS A 206 10.12 12.86 10.08
N TYR A 207 9.09 12.73 9.23
CA TYR A 207 7.72 12.56 9.71
C TYR A 207 7.25 11.11 9.87
N GLU A 208 8.04 10.13 9.45
CA GLU A 208 7.69 8.70 9.57
C GLU A 208 7.38 8.31 11.02
N ARG A 209 8.24 8.70 11.96
CA ARG A 209 8.02 8.42 13.38
C ARG A 209 6.79 9.14 13.94
N VAL A 210 6.50 10.36 13.50
CA VAL A 210 5.28 11.09 13.90
C VAL A 210 4.04 10.34 13.42
N SER A 211 4.06 9.86 12.18
CA SER A 211 2.95 9.08 11.61
C SER A 211 2.75 7.75 12.32
N VAL A 212 3.83 7.07 12.74
CA VAL A 212 3.74 5.85 13.58
C VAL A 212 3.10 6.18 14.94
N LEU A 213 3.58 7.23 15.62
CA LEU A 213 3.02 7.65 16.92
C LEU A 213 1.54 8.01 16.81
N TYR A 214 1.16 8.71 15.72
CA TYR A 214 -0.24 9.00 15.44
C TYR A 214 -1.06 7.71 15.28
N TYR A 215 -0.57 6.78 14.47
CA TYR A 215 -1.25 5.50 14.23
C TYR A 215 -1.39 4.67 15.51
N GLU A 216 -0.34 4.61 16.33
CA GLU A 216 -0.36 3.96 17.63
C GLU A 216 -1.41 4.59 18.56
N HIS A 217 -1.45 5.92 18.59
CA HIS A 217 -2.37 6.68 19.44
C HIS A 217 -3.84 6.42 19.08
N ILE A 218 -4.21 6.60 17.80
CA ILE A 218 -5.62 6.46 17.38
C ILE A 218 -6.14 5.02 17.39
N ASN A 219 -5.24 4.01 17.32
CA ASN A 219 -5.61 2.60 17.35
C ASN A 219 -5.38 1.94 18.70
N ASN A 220 -4.88 2.67 19.68
CA ASN A 220 -4.49 2.16 21.00
C ASN A 220 -3.66 0.86 20.85
N THR A 221 -2.55 0.95 20.14
CA THR A 221 -1.70 -0.21 19.79
C THR A 221 -0.23 0.16 19.77
N LYS A 222 0.62 -0.85 19.52
CA LYS A 222 2.05 -0.67 19.30
C LYS A 222 2.49 -1.28 17.99
N VAL A 223 3.32 -0.54 17.25
CA VAL A 223 3.91 -0.91 15.97
C VAL A 223 5.38 -1.27 16.19
N SER A 224 5.78 -2.44 15.73
CA SER A 224 7.18 -2.87 15.75
C SER A 224 7.83 -2.64 14.40
N GLU A 225 9.07 -2.17 14.42
CA GLU A 225 9.91 -2.00 13.24
C GLU A 225 10.57 -3.32 12.84
N PHE A 226 10.78 -3.50 11.53
CA PHE A 226 11.47 -4.64 10.94
C PHE A 226 12.50 -4.13 9.95
N GLY A 227 13.56 -4.92 9.73
CA GLY A 227 14.58 -4.65 8.74
C GLY A 227 14.13 -4.98 7.31
N CYS A 228 15.10 -5.40 6.48
CA CYS A 228 14.78 -5.92 5.15
C CYS A 228 14.63 -7.44 5.21
N ILE A 229 13.38 -7.89 5.13
CA ILE A 229 12.98 -9.29 5.28
C ILE A 229 13.09 -9.98 3.92
N PRO A 230 13.87 -11.09 3.77
CA PRO A 230 13.88 -11.89 2.56
C PRO A 230 12.60 -12.72 2.43
N HIS A 231 12.11 -12.91 1.20
CA HIS A 231 11.02 -13.83 0.93
C HIS A 231 11.45 -15.28 1.19
N SER A 232 10.60 -16.06 1.87
CA SER A 232 10.94 -17.42 2.31
C SER A 232 11.20 -18.42 1.17
N LYS A 233 10.60 -18.19 0.00
CA LYS A 233 10.70 -19.06 -1.19
C LYS A 233 11.51 -18.43 -2.31
N TYR A 234 11.37 -17.13 -2.53
CA TYR A 234 11.98 -16.41 -3.66
C TYR A 234 13.06 -15.47 -3.12
N SER A 235 14.27 -15.99 -2.92
CA SER A 235 15.39 -15.30 -2.27
C SER A 235 15.78 -13.97 -2.92
N TYR A 236 15.39 -13.75 -4.17
CA TYR A 236 15.60 -12.50 -4.89
C TYR A 236 14.54 -11.42 -4.60
N ILE A 237 13.51 -11.72 -3.81
CA ILE A 237 12.47 -10.76 -3.38
C ILE A 237 12.66 -10.44 -1.89
N ALA A 238 12.57 -9.16 -1.54
CA ALA A 238 12.64 -8.73 -0.15
C ALA A 238 11.69 -7.54 0.11
N ALA A 239 11.36 -7.32 1.37
CA ALA A 239 10.50 -6.21 1.80
C ALA A 239 10.97 -5.60 3.11
N SER A 240 10.80 -4.28 3.26
CA SER A 240 10.93 -3.57 4.51
C SER A 240 9.61 -2.85 4.76
N PRO A 241 8.70 -3.40 5.56
CA PRO A 241 7.48 -2.69 5.97
C PRO A 241 7.84 -1.53 6.91
N ASP A 242 7.06 -0.46 6.90
CA ASP A 242 7.25 0.66 7.83
C ASP A 242 6.85 0.26 9.26
N GLY A 243 6.05 -0.80 9.41
CA GLY A 243 5.75 -1.42 10.69
C GLY A 243 4.77 -2.57 10.61
N ILE A 244 4.69 -3.31 11.73
CA ILE A 244 3.70 -4.37 11.95
C ILE A 244 3.15 -4.21 13.37
N VAL A 245 1.83 -4.30 13.52
CA VAL A 245 1.18 -4.29 14.83
C VAL A 245 1.46 -5.62 15.54
N CYS A 246 2.28 -5.55 16.58
CA CYS A 246 2.73 -6.71 17.37
C CYS A 246 2.11 -6.79 18.78
N ASP A 247 1.21 -5.88 19.11
CA ASP A 247 0.44 -5.94 20.37
C ASP A 247 -0.68 -6.97 20.24
N GLU A 248 -0.54 -8.09 20.94
CA GLU A 248 -1.48 -9.23 20.92
C GLU A 248 -2.89 -8.84 21.41
N ASN A 249 -3.03 -7.78 22.20
CA ASN A 249 -4.32 -7.28 22.68
C ASN A 249 -5.01 -6.35 21.69
N SER A 250 -4.32 -5.97 20.64
CA SER A 250 -4.87 -5.05 19.62
C SER A 250 -5.88 -5.77 18.73
N ALA A 251 -7.01 -5.09 18.46
CA ALA A 251 -8.02 -5.56 17.51
C ALA A 251 -7.47 -5.72 16.07
N ILE A 252 -6.32 -5.08 15.79
CA ILE A 252 -5.64 -5.10 14.49
C ILE A 252 -4.28 -5.82 14.55
N TYR A 253 -4.14 -6.77 15.48
CA TYR A 253 -2.93 -7.59 15.63
C TYR A 253 -2.50 -8.26 14.32
N GLY A 254 -1.24 -8.09 13.95
CA GLY A 254 -0.67 -8.62 12.71
C GLY A 254 -0.94 -7.74 11.48
N ARG A 255 -1.61 -6.58 11.62
CA ARG A 255 -1.78 -5.64 10.53
C ARG A 255 -0.47 -4.92 10.24
N MET A 256 -0.11 -4.86 8.98
CA MET A 256 1.05 -4.11 8.50
C MET A 256 0.71 -2.63 8.33
N LEU A 257 1.73 -1.80 8.31
CA LEU A 257 1.62 -0.37 8.10
C LEU A 257 2.57 0.05 6.98
N GLU A 258 2.05 0.80 6.02
CA GLU A 258 2.81 1.51 4.99
C GLU A 258 2.49 3.00 5.08
N ILE A 259 3.50 3.85 5.21
CA ILE A 259 3.37 5.28 5.48
C ILE A 259 3.84 6.09 4.28
N LYS A 260 3.08 7.12 3.92
CA LYS A 260 3.50 8.14 2.96
C LYS A 260 3.26 9.53 3.53
N ASN A 261 4.35 10.20 3.91
CA ASN A 261 4.32 11.59 4.35
C ASN A 261 4.36 12.51 3.13
N VAL A 262 3.19 13.01 2.75
CA VAL A 262 2.97 13.73 1.48
C VAL A 262 3.39 15.19 1.62
N VAL A 263 4.19 15.69 0.67
CA VAL A 263 4.61 17.09 0.65
C VAL A 263 3.62 17.95 -0.12
N SER A 264 3.35 17.63 -1.38
CA SER A 264 2.63 18.51 -2.32
C SER A 264 1.42 17.92 -3.00
N ARG A 265 1.36 16.58 -3.16
CA ARG A 265 0.22 15.96 -3.85
C ARG A 265 -1.04 15.96 -3.00
N GLU A 266 -2.18 15.82 -3.63
CA GLU A 266 -3.46 15.59 -2.98
C GLU A 266 -3.54 14.17 -2.38
N ILE A 267 -4.22 14.05 -1.25
CA ILE A 267 -4.55 12.79 -0.59
C ILE A 267 -6.03 12.50 -0.89
N ASN A 268 -6.30 11.48 -1.67
CA ASN A 268 -7.65 11.08 -2.07
C ASN A 268 -8.10 9.73 -1.49
N GLY A 269 -7.25 9.09 -0.65
CA GLY A 269 -7.57 7.81 -0.03
C GLY A 269 -7.43 6.59 -0.97
N THR A 270 -6.90 6.79 -2.17
CA THR A 270 -6.67 5.71 -3.14
C THR A 270 -5.17 5.45 -3.29
N PRO A 271 -4.67 4.28 -2.91
CA PRO A 271 -3.26 3.95 -3.10
C PRO A 271 -2.88 3.99 -4.59
N LYS A 272 -1.84 4.73 -4.93
CA LYS A 272 -1.27 4.65 -6.28
C LYS A 272 -0.79 3.23 -6.58
N MET A 273 -0.69 2.88 -7.87
CA MET A 273 -0.28 1.55 -8.32
C MET A 273 1.05 1.10 -7.68
N GLU A 274 2.05 1.97 -7.67
CA GLU A 274 3.35 1.66 -7.08
C GLU A 274 3.27 1.31 -5.59
N TYR A 275 2.43 2.01 -4.81
CA TYR A 275 2.25 1.76 -3.38
C TYR A 275 1.41 0.51 -3.13
N TRP A 276 0.39 0.28 -3.97
CA TRP A 276 -0.40 -0.94 -3.88
C TRP A 276 0.45 -2.18 -4.15
N ILE A 277 1.27 -2.17 -5.20
CA ILE A 277 2.21 -3.26 -5.52
C ILE A 277 3.21 -3.44 -4.35
N GLN A 278 3.74 -2.35 -3.81
CA GLN A 278 4.65 -2.40 -2.67
C GLN A 278 4.01 -3.14 -1.50
N MET A 279 2.78 -2.78 -1.09
CA MET A 279 2.06 -3.44 0.00
C MET A 279 1.73 -4.90 -0.30
N GLN A 280 1.36 -5.25 -1.54
CA GLN A 280 1.11 -6.64 -1.93
C GLN A 280 2.36 -7.51 -1.76
N ILE A 281 3.53 -7.01 -2.22
CA ILE A 281 4.80 -7.72 -2.06
C ILE A 281 5.22 -7.79 -0.58
N GLN A 282 5.00 -6.73 0.20
CA GLN A 282 5.27 -6.74 1.64
C GLN A 282 4.42 -7.82 2.35
N MET A 283 3.12 -7.86 2.07
CA MET A 283 2.21 -8.86 2.65
C MET A 283 2.58 -10.29 2.22
N GLU A 284 3.06 -10.47 0.98
CA GLU A 284 3.52 -11.76 0.49
C GLU A 284 4.80 -12.21 1.22
N VAL A 285 5.79 -11.34 1.32
CA VAL A 285 7.06 -11.61 2.01
C VAL A 285 6.84 -11.92 3.50
N CYS A 286 5.97 -11.16 4.16
CA CYS A 286 5.69 -11.31 5.59
C CYS A 286 4.67 -12.41 5.92
N ASP A 287 4.01 -13.00 4.92
CA ASP A 287 2.86 -13.92 5.07
C ASP A 287 1.75 -13.36 5.97
N LEU A 288 1.48 -12.06 5.83
CA LEU A 288 0.38 -11.34 6.48
C LEU A 288 -0.67 -10.93 5.43
N ASN A 289 -1.90 -10.65 5.86
CA ASN A 289 -3.01 -10.49 4.92
C ASN A 289 -3.62 -9.09 4.88
N GLU A 290 -3.18 -8.19 5.73
CA GLU A 290 -3.75 -6.86 5.89
C GLU A 290 -2.65 -5.82 6.04
N CYS A 291 -2.80 -4.68 5.36
CA CYS A 291 -1.91 -3.53 5.46
C CYS A 291 -2.75 -2.25 5.51
N ASP A 292 -2.56 -1.42 6.53
CA ASP A 292 -3.09 -0.07 6.55
C ASP A 292 -2.15 0.84 5.77
N PHE A 293 -2.69 1.50 4.75
CA PHE A 293 -2.01 2.53 3.97
C PHE A 293 -2.31 3.89 4.59
N LEU A 294 -1.33 4.46 5.26
CA LEU A 294 -1.43 5.72 5.97
C LEU A 294 -0.75 6.83 5.16
N GLU A 295 -1.54 7.79 4.71
CA GLU A 295 -1.05 9.01 4.08
C GLU A 295 -1.27 10.19 5.02
N THR A 296 -0.23 10.96 5.26
CA THR A 296 -0.26 12.14 6.13
C THR A 296 0.33 13.35 5.41
N LYS A 297 -0.23 14.51 5.65
CA LYS A 297 0.32 15.78 5.23
C LYS A 297 0.50 16.67 6.44
N PHE A 298 1.76 16.97 6.75
CA PHE A 298 2.13 17.87 7.83
C PHE A 298 2.39 19.26 7.30
N LEU A 299 2.12 20.28 8.13
CA LEU A 299 2.55 21.65 7.94
C LEU A 299 3.45 22.03 9.10
N GLU A 300 4.57 22.70 8.79
CA GLU A 300 5.46 23.27 9.81
C GLU A 300 5.12 24.73 10.02
N TYR A 301 5.19 25.16 11.27
CA TYR A 301 5.14 26.57 11.65
C TYR A 301 6.52 27.20 11.53
N SER A 302 6.58 28.50 11.23
CA SER A 302 7.83 29.22 11.11
C SER A 302 8.53 29.34 12.46
N ASP A 303 7.76 29.50 13.53
CA ASP A 303 8.25 29.69 14.90
C ASP A 303 7.22 29.24 15.95
N ILE A 304 7.56 29.42 17.23
CA ILE A 304 6.71 29.02 18.36
C ILE A 304 5.50 29.97 18.52
N GLU A 305 5.60 31.24 18.12
CA GLU A 305 4.50 32.18 18.27
C GLU A 305 3.37 31.85 17.29
N GLU A 306 3.68 31.57 16.03
CA GLU A 306 2.70 31.09 15.06
C GLU A 306 2.03 29.81 15.54
N TYR A 307 2.81 28.87 16.14
CA TYR A 307 2.26 27.66 16.72
C TYR A 307 1.27 27.94 17.85
N LYS A 308 1.58 28.86 18.77
CA LYS A 308 0.71 29.24 19.89
C LYS A 308 -0.59 29.88 19.41
N GLU A 309 -0.50 30.76 18.43
CA GLU A 309 -1.67 31.44 17.85
C GLU A 309 -2.68 30.45 17.26
N ASP A 310 -2.20 29.39 16.60
CA ASP A 310 -3.05 28.39 15.96
C ASP A 310 -3.40 27.20 16.90
N TYR A 311 -2.78 27.13 18.08
CA TYR A 311 -2.89 25.98 18.98
C TYR A 311 -4.33 25.72 19.45
N GLU A 312 -5.02 26.73 19.94
CA GLU A 312 -6.41 26.60 20.42
C GLU A 312 -7.37 26.20 19.31
N LEU A 313 -7.14 26.71 18.10
CA LEU A 313 -7.92 26.32 16.91
C LEU A 313 -7.68 24.85 16.53
N ASN A 314 -6.45 24.38 16.59
CA ASN A 314 -6.11 22.98 16.30
C ASN A 314 -6.78 22.05 17.32
N VAL A 315 -6.67 22.36 18.60
CA VAL A 315 -7.27 21.55 19.68
C VAL A 315 -8.79 21.52 19.54
N SER A 316 -9.45 22.67 19.33
CA SER A 316 -10.90 22.75 19.18
C SER A 316 -11.40 22.07 17.91
N SER A 317 -10.61 22.05 16.85
CA SER A 317 -10.90 21.36 15.58
C SER A 317 -10.47 19.88 15.57
N ASN A 318 -10.00 19.36 16.71
CA ASN A 318 -9.47 17.99 16.86
C ASN A 318 -8.34 17.66 15.85
N LYS A 319 -7.54 18.66 15.49
CA LYS A 319 -6.31 18.49 14.69
C LYS A 319 -5.14 18.19 15.61
N HIS A 320 -4.39 17.16 15.26
CA HIS A 320 -3.18 16.83 15.99
C HIS A 320 -2.04 17.78 15.62
N CYS A 321 -1.35 18.27 16.63
CA CYS A 321 -0.18 19.12 16.50
C CYS A 321 0.88 18.70 17.52
N GLY A 322 2.10 19.16 17.35
CA GLY A 322 3.20 18.83 18.24
C GLY A 322 4.51 19.42 17.78
N PHE A 323 5.61 18.87 18.27
CA PHE A 323 6.94 19.34 17.90
C PHE A 323 7.97 18.23 17.88
N ILE A 324 9.09 18.51 17.21
CA ILE A 324 10.26 17.65 17.07
C ILE A 324 11.45 18.49 17.48
N MET A 325 12.33 17.94 18.32
CA MET A 325 13.62 18.58 18.61
C MET A 325 14.66 18.08 17.60
N GLN A 326 15.35 19.01 16.95
CA GLN A 326 16.41 18.73 16.00
C GLN A 326 17.77 18.96 16.65
N PHE A 327 18.64 17.95 16.50
CA PHE A 327 20.03 17.98 16.95
C PHE A 327 20.97 17.74 15.76
N SER A 328 22.18 18.27 15.82
CA SER A 328 23.26 17.99 14.88
C SER A 328 24.29 17.07 15.54
N ILE A 329 24.66 16.01 14.82
CA ILE A 329 25.73 15.08 15.18
C ILE A 329 26.95 15.43 14.36
N ASN A 330 28.06 15.82 15.00
CA ASN A 330 29.33 16.15 14.35
C ASN A 330 29.23 17.17 13.20
N ASN A 331 28.25 18.06 13.23
CA ASN A 331 27.91 19.07 12.23
C ASN A 331 27.52 18.53 10.83
N GLU A 332 27.32 17.23 10.69
CA GLU A 332 27.02 16.59 9.40
C GLU A 332 25.66 15.86 9.41
N ASP A 333 25.42 15.04 10.42
CA ASP A 333 24.22 14.22 10.51
C ASP A 333 23.16 14.86 11.44
N VAL A 334 21.88 14.62 11.14
CA VAL A 334 20.76 15.18 11.92
C VAL A 334 20.13 14.04 12.74
N HIS A 335 19.83 14.36 13.99
CA HIS A 335 19.08 13.51 14.91
C HIS A 335 17.81 14.21 15.37
N TYR A 336 16.71 13.46 15.47
CA TYR A 336 15.41 13.96 15.87
C TYR A 336 14.91 13.28 17.14
N GLU A 337 14.41 14.06 18.07
CA GLU A 337 13.63 13.58 19.22
C GLU A 337 12.18 14.01 19.04
N TYR A 338 11.27 13.07 19.19
CA TYR A 338 9.85 13.24 18.88
C TYR A 338 9.04 13.34 20.15
N ALA A 339 8.34 14.45 20.33
CA ALA A 339 7.48 14.63 21.49
C ALA A 339 6.31 13.63 21.48
N PRO A 340 5.97 13.04 22.64
CA PRO A 340 4.75 12.25 22.76
C PRO A 340 3.50 13.07 22.47
N PHE A 341 2.44 12.43 21.96
CA PHE A 341 1.20 13.15 21.59
C PHE A 341 0.50 13.89 22.75
N ASN A 342 0.75 13.50 23.98
CA ASN A 342 0.25 14.21 25.16
C ASN A 342 1.12 15.43 25.57
N VAL A 343 2.27 15.65 24.89
CA VAL A 343 3.20 16.76 25.15
C VAL A 343 3.16 17.69 23.95
N HIS A 344 2.03 18.37 23.73
CA HIS A 344 1.83 19.26 22.59
C HIS A 344 1.59 20.72 23.00
N ASN A 345 1.19 20.99 24.26
CA ASN A 345 1.04 22.34 24.77
C ASN A 345 2.39 22.87 25.22
N VAL A 346 2.93 23.84 24.48
CA VAL A 346 4.27 24.44 24.74
C VAL A 346 4.33 25.29 26.00
N GLU A 347 3.18 25.62 26.62
CA GLU A 347 3.09 26.35 27.88
C GLU A 347 2.94 25.42 29.10
N SER A 348 2.84 24.10 28.86
CA SER A 348 2.68 23.10 29.92
C SER A 348 3.99 22.75 30.61
N GLU A 349 3.89 22.34 31.84
CA GLU A 349 5.01 21.78 32.62
C GLU A 349 5.59 20.54 31.91
N ALA A 350 4.74 19.67 31.39
CA ALA A 350 5.12 18.48 30.62
C ALA A 350 6.01 18.80 29.39
N TYR A 351 5.75 19.92 28.70
CA TYR A 351 6.62 20.38 27.62
C TYR A 351 8.00 20.76 28.14
N SER A 352 8.06 21.52 29.23
CA SER A 352 9.32 21.97 29.84
C SER A 352 10.15 20.79 30.33
N GLU A 353 9.52 19.89 31.06
CA GLU A 353 10.17 18.67 31.59
C GLU A 353 10.70 17.79 30.45
N TRP A 354 9.87 17.52 29.44
CA TRP A 354 10.28 16.68 28.32
C TRP A 354 11.42 17.32 27.52
N THR A 355 11.35 18.62 27.25
CA THR A 355 12.39 19.35 26.54
C THR A 355 13.72 19.27 27.29
N GLN A 356 13.68 19.50 28.60
CA GLN A 356 14.87 19.47 29.47
C GLN A 356 15.48 18.04 29.50
N LEU A 357 14.63 17.01 29.58
CA LEU A 357 15.06 15.61 29.52
C LEU A 357 15.75 15.28 28.19
N MET A 358 15.22 15.75 27.07
CA MET A 358 15.82 15.52 25.76
C MET A 358 17.13 16.27 25.55
N LEU A 359 17.25 17.47 26.07
CA LEU A 359 18.51 18.22 26.07
C LEU A 359 19.61 17.50 26.87
N GLU A 360 19.27 16.99 28.07
CA GLU A 360 20.22 16.21 28.86
C GLU A 360 20.59 14.86 28.20
N LYS A 361 19.62 14.15 27.66
CA LYS A 361 19.84 12.90 26.90
C LYS A 361 20.82 13.12 25.73
N ASN A 362 20.69 14.24 25.04
CA ASN A 362 21.45 14.58 23.85
C ASN A 362 22.59 15.59 24.09
N LYS A 363 23.09 15.71 25.31
CA LYS A 363 24.14 16.68 25.66
C LYS A 363 25.45 16.57 24.87
N LYS A 364 25.67 15.43 24.19
CA LYS A 364 26.82 15.24 23.28
C LYS A 364 26.58 15.78 21.87
N HIS A 365 25.35 16.15 21.55
CA HIS A 365 24.93 16.67 20.26
C HIS A 365 24.62 18.17 20.38
N THR A 366 24.72 18.88 19.27
CA THR A 366 24.36 20.30 19.25
C THR A 366 22.87 20.45 19.01
N TYR A 367 22.13 21.03 19.95
CA TYR A 367 20.74 21.43 19.73
C TYR A 367 20.65 22.49 18.63
N VAL A 368 19.75 22.29 17.68
CA VAL A 368 19.55 23.21 16.55
C VAL A 368 18.28 24.04 16.72
N ARG A 369 17.13 23.37 16.81
CA ARG A 369 15.82 24.03 16.95
C ARG A 369 14.73 23.05 17.33
N ASN A 370 13.58 23.59 17.72
CA ASN A 370 12.32 22.87 17.69
C ASN A 370 11.62 23.11 16.35
N ILE A 371 11.00 22.07 15.82
CA ILE A 371 10.16 22.09 14.61
C ILE A 371 8.74 21.85 15.07
N TYR A 372 7.92 22.91 15.02
CA TYR A 372 6.51 22.83 15.38
C TYR A 372 5.70 22.45 14.17
N TRP A 373 4.74 21.54 14.33
CA TRP A 373 3.96 20.99 13.22
C TRP A 373 2.50 20.79 13.58
N LYS A 374 1.64 20.76 12.55
CA LYS A 374 0.28 20.24 12.62
C LYS A 374 0.03 19.19 11.54
N LEU A 375 -0.86 18.23 11.84
CA LEU A 375 -1.37 17.27 10.87
C LEU A 375 -2.53 17.90 10.10
N GLU A 376 -2.26 18.32 8.86
CA GLU A 376 -3.23 19.05 8.05
C GLU A 376 -4.25 18.10 7.40
N THR A 377 -3.77 17.03 6.78
CA THR A 377 -4.60 16.05 6.08
C THR A 377 -4.12 14.65 6.38
N ILE A 378 -5.08 13.74 6.52
CA ILE A 378 -4.81 12.32 6.75
C ILE A 378 -5.78 11.45 5.97
N SER A 379 -5.26 10.33 5.50
CA SER A 379 -6.05 9.20 4.99
C SER A 379 -5.45 7.90 5.49
N CYS A 380 -6.29 7.00 5.96
CA CYS A 380 -5.90 5.64 6.31
C CYS A 380 -6.91 4.68 5.70
N VAL A 381 -6.46 3.85 4.77
CA VAL A 381 -7.28 2.84 4.09
C VAL A 381 -6.68 1.46 4.27
N LEU A 382 -7.57 0.46 4.35
CA LEU A 382 -7.14 -0.94 4.46
C LEU A 382 -6.90 -1.53 3.08
N VAL A 383 -5.76 -2.16 2.89
CA VAL A 383 -5.41 -2.95 1.71
C VAL A 383 -5.33 -4.43 2.11
N LEU A 384 -6.04 -5.28 1.40
CA LEU A 384 -6.01 -6.73 1.62
C LEU A 384 -5.05 -7.41 0.65
N ARG A 385 -4.39 -8.49 1.11
CA ARG A 385 -3.48 -9.29 0.27
C ARG A 385 -4.23 -9.98 -0.84
N ASN A 386 -3.78 -9.78 -2.07
CA ASN A 386 -4.27 -10.45 -3.26
C ASN A 386 -3.31 -11.58 -3.68
N LYS A 387 -3.54 -12.78 -3.16
CA LYS A 387 -2.69 -13.96 -3.43
C LYS A 387 -2.75 -14.42 -4.89
N LEU A 388 -3.91 -14.22 -5.53
CA LEU A 388 -4.08 -14.59 -6.93
C LEU A 388 -3.20 -13.71 -7.82
N TRP A 389 -3.22 -12.41 -7.58
CA TRP A 389 -2.36 -11.45 -8.28
C TRP A 389 -0.88 -11.83 -8.12
N PHE A 390 -0.39 -12.08 -6.91
CA PHE A 390 1.01 -12.46 -6.71
C PHE A 390 1.37 -13.75 -7.44
N LYS A 391 0.52 -14.77 -7.38
CA LYS A 391 0.73 -16.04 -8.11
C LYS A 391 0.91 -15.79 -9.61
N HIS A 392 0.16 -14.84 -10.17
CA HIS A 392 0.19 -14.51 -11.60
C HIS A 392 1.42 -13.71 -12.01
N ILE A 393 1.83 -12.75 -11.19
CA ILE A 393 2.97 -11.88 -11.53
C ILE A 393 4.32 -12.47 -11.19
N GLN A 394 4.39 -13.48 -10.34
CA GLN A 394 5.64 -14.07 -9.88
C GLN A 394 6.52 -14.59 -11.04
N PRO A 395 5.99 -15.28 -12.08
CA PRO A 395 6.80 -15.69 -13.22
C PRO A 395 7.41 -14.53 -14.01
N TYR A 396 6.72 -13.38 -14.09
CA TYR A 396 7.25 -12.16 -14.72
C TYR A 396 8.40 -11.56 -13.91
N ILE A 397 8.26 -11.53 -12.57
CA ILE A 397 9.34 -11.08 -11.68
C ILE A 397 10.56 -11.99 -11.83
N GLU A 398 10.35 -13.31 -11.90
CA GLU A 398 11.43 -14.29 -12.07
C GLU A 398 12.13 -14.13 -13.41
N THR A 399 11.39 -13.96 -14.50
CA THR A 399 11.94 -13.69 -15.84
C THR A 399 12.78 -12.43 -15.84
N PHE A 400 12.27 -11.35 -15.24
CA PHE A 400 13.01 -10.09 -15.09
C PHE A 400 14.28 -10.27 -14.26
N TRP A 401 14.21 -11.00 -13.14
CA TRP A 401 15.36 -11.29 -12.29
C TRP A 401 16.44 -12.05 -13.05
N ASN A 402 16.07 -13.08 -13.80
CA ASN A 402 17.00 -13.87 -14.59
C ASN A 402 17.70 -13.02 -15.67
N ALA A 403 16.97 -12.14 -16.34
CA ALA A 403 17.55 -11.18 -17.29
C ALA A 403 18.52 -10.22 -16.59
N LEU A 404 18.16 -9.68 -15.43
CA LEU A 404 19.02 -8.80 -14.63
C LEU A 404 20.33 -9.51 -14.23
N VAL A 405 20.25 -10.75 -13.76
CA VAL A 405 21.42 -11.54 -13.37
C VAL A 405 22.32 -11.83 -14.58
N SER A 406 21.73 -12.19 -15.72
CA SER A 406 22.47 -12.41 -16.96
C SER A 406 23.22 -11.15 -17.39
N GLU A 407 22.51 -10.02 -17.50
CA GLU A 407 23.10 -8.75 -17.92
C GLU A 407 24.15 -8.21 -16.92
N LYS A 408 23.98 -8.51 -15.63
CA LYS A 408 24.98 -8.16 -14.62
C LYS A 408 26.27 -8.97 -14.79
N ASN A 409 26.15 -10.26 -15.14
CA ASN A 409 27.29 -11.16 -15.29
C ASN A 409 28.10 -10.89 -16.58
N ASP A 410 27.43 -10.60 -17.69
CA ASP A 410 28.08 -10.35 -18.99
C ASP A 410 28.37 -8.86 -19.25
N GLY A 411 27.90 -7.96 -18.38
CA GLY A 411 28.11 -6.53 -18.50
C GLY A 411 27.22 -5.84 -19.54
N SER A 412 26.30 -6.55 -20.19
CA SER A 412 25.45 -6.02 -21.27
C SER A 412 24.44 -4.95 -20.82
N TYR A 413 24.18 -4.82 -19.51
CA TYR A 413 23.34 -3.75 -18.93
C TYR A 413 23.77 -2.34 -19.37
N VAL A 414 25.04 -2.12 -19.72
CA VAL A 414 25.54 -0.84 -20.26
C VAL A 414 24.85 -0.44 -21.57
N ASN A 415 24.32 -1.40 -22.32
CA ASN A 415 23.58 -1.14 -23.56
C ASN A 415 22.22 -0.45 -23.32
N ARG A 416 21.72 -0.51 -22.09
CA ARG A 416 20.49 0.18 -21.65
C ARG A 416 20.69 1.67 -21.37
N LEU A 417 21.95 2.14 -21.34
CA LEU A 417 22.25 3.56 -21.19
C LEU A 417 21.81 4.36 -22.43
N SER A 418 21.22 5.53 -22.22
CA SER A 418 20.94 6.46 -23.31
C SER A 418 22.23 6.94 -23.99
N ASN A 419 22.16 7.33 -25.28
CA ASN A 419 23.35 7.78 -26.02
C ASN A 419 24.11 8.94 -25.34
N LYS A 420 23.40 9.88 -24.70
CA LYS A 420 24.04 10.92 -23.86
C LYS A 420 24.81 10.40 -22.67
N ARG A 421 24.36 9.27 -22.08
CA ARG A 421 25.01 8.64 -20.93
C ARG A 421 26.10 7.68 -21.34
N LYS A 422 26.03 7.08 -22.55
CA LYS A 422 27.11 6.27 -23.11
C LYS A 422 28.37 7.11 -23.35
N ALA A 423 28.22 8.32 -23.90
CA ALA A 423 29.29 9.24 -24.12
C ALA A 423 29.97 9.70 -22.81
N ASN A 424 29.17 9.99 -21.78
CA ASN A 424 29.72 10.36 -20.46
C ASN A 424 30.33 9.17 -19.69
N ASN A 425 30.07 7.95 -20.10
CA ASN A 425 30.46 6.74 -19.38
C ASN A 425 31.92 6.32 -19.70
N GLU A 426 32.45 6.71 -20.86
CA GLU A 426 33.84 6.53 -21.17
C GLU A 426 34.74 7.36 -20.22
N ASP A 427 34.26 8.56 -19.85
CA ASP A 427 34.94 9.42 -18.85
C ASP A 427 34.72 8.96 -17.39
N TYR A 428 33.67 8.20 -17.10
CA TYR A 428 33.33 7.76 -15.73
C TYR A 428 33.91 6.39 -15.35
N LYS A 429 34.30 5.55 -16.32
CA LYS A 429 35.02 4.29 -16.04
C LYS A 429 36.34 4.54 -15.32
N GLU A 430 36.94 5.70 -15.52
CA GLU A 430 38.16 6.11 -14.81
C GLU A 430 37.94 6.69 -13.40
N LYS A 431 36.68 7.10 -13.04
CA LYS A 431 36.39 7.82 -11.79
C LYS A 431 35.44 7.14 -10.81
N GLY A 432 34.88 5.97 -11.13
CA GLY A 432 34.02 5.21 -10.20
C GLY A 432 32.68 5.85 -9.87
N ASP A 433 32.26 6.94 -10.51
CA ASP A 433 31.04 7.70 -10.21
C ASP A 433 29.97 7.51 -11.29
N PHE A 434 29.20 6.45 -11.20
CA PHE A 434 28.23 6.05 -12.24
C PHE A 434 26.89 6.81 -12.25
N TYR A 435 26.55 7.59 -11.21
CA TYR A 435 25.27 8.28 -11.09
C TYR A 435 25.35 9.62 -10.37
N LYS A 436 25.51 10.70 -11.13
CA LYS A 436 25.31 12.08 -10.61
C LYS A 436 23.96 12.70 -10.98
N SER A 437 23.09 12.03 -11.71
CA SER A 437 21.79 12.59 -12.03
C SER A 437 20.69 11.63 -11.62
N GLY A 438 19.88 12.17 -10.73
CA GLY A 438 18.70 11.54 -10.20
C GLY A 438 17.72 11.02 -11.23
N CYS A 439 16.65 10.54 -10.70
CA CYS A 439 15.44 10.01 -11.30
C CYS A 439 15.33 10.25 -12.81
N LEU A 440 15.23 9.18 -13.57
CA LEU A 440 14.91 9.20 -15.01
C LEU A 440 13.45 9.54 -15.29
N ILE A 441 12.65 9.65 -14.25
CA ILE A 441 11.24 10.02 -14.33
C ILE A 441 11.18 11.53 -14.06
N LYS A 442 10.91 12.30 -15.09
CA LYS A 442 10.33 13.63 -14.92
C LYS A 442 8.86 13.41 -14.50
N CYS A 443 8.51 13.84 -13.28
CA CYS A 443 7.13 13.94 -12.83
C CYS A 443 6.31 14.83 -13.73
#